data_f9a6e616b088e75d789257d7d4eb6b84
#
_entry.id   f9a6e616b088e75d789257d7d4eb6b84
#
_cell.length_a   1.000
_cell.length_b   1.000
_cell.length_c   1.000
_cell.angle_alpha   90.00
_cell.angle_beta   90.00
_cell.angle_gamma   90.00
#
_symmetry.space_group_name_H-M   'P 1'
#
loop_
_entity.id
_entity.type
_entity.pdbx_description
1 polymer ?
#
loop_
_entity_poly.entity_id
_entity_poly.type
_entity_poly.pdbx_seq_one_letter_code
_entity_poly.pdbx_strand_id
1 'polypeptide(L)'
;DAEGTGPLAAALGIVRQSPVSGFTQQVLDRAQANGNAGLHLKLDLPVNRIEDSRVEGRVSLAGNDLRITPDTPLLGQAPGAVSFSETGFTIHDARVHLLGGEARLAGGSQSSAGGAPAVQLRASGTATAEGLRDTADWAPLPAIARRASGSAAYQAVIGFRAGQPDVLVTSDLRGMAVDLPAPLAKPADAAWPLRYESAQLNGSGRSRFRVDVADQLVAAYERDAASGRVARGVIGVGPQAMPQLALPDSGVVARLHTPRLDAEAWDEALTSLFG
;
A
#
# COMPACT_ATOMS: atom_id res chain seq x y z
N ASP A 1 -7.59 -33.47 -11.61
CA ASP A 1 -7.03 -32.28 -12.23
C ASP A 1 -8.12 -31.55 -13.01
N ALA A 2 -8.20 -30.26 -12.89
CA ALA A 2 -9.10 -29.41 -13.66
C ALA A 2 -8.33 -28.20 -14.19
N GLU A 3 -8.60 -27.81 -15.43
CA GLU A 3 -8.04 -26.65 -16.06
C GLU A 3 -9.16 -25.84 -16.72
N GLY A 4 -9.10 -24.53 -16.62
CA GLY A 4 -10.11 -23.66 -17.20
C GLY A 4 -9.69 -22.21 -17.25
N THR A 5 -10.41 -21.43 -18.04
CA THR A 5 -10.28 -19.97 -18.12
C THR A 5 -11.62 -19.34 -17.81
N GLY A 6 -11.61 -18.27 -17.05
CA GLY A 6 -12.83 -17.57 -16.68
C GLY A 6 -12.56 -16.20 -16.04
N PRO A 7 -13.62 -15.44 -15.71
CA PRO A 7 -13.47 -14.14 -15.06
C PRO A 7 -12.73 -14.27 -13.72
N LEU A 8 -11.69 -13.45 -13.50
CA LEU A 8 -10.94 -13.43 -12.25
C LEU A 8 -11.84 -13.11 -11.05
N ALA A 9 -12.86 -12.28 -11.25
CA ALA A 9 -13.85 -11.99 -10.22
C ALA A 9 -14.60 -13.23 -9.72
N ALA A 10 -14.90 -14.19 -10.63
CA ALA A 10 -15.52 -15.47 -10.25
C ALA A 10 -14.55 -16.35 -9.44
N ALA A 11 -13.27 -16.38 -9.83
CA ALA A 11 -12.23 -17.08 -9.07
C ALA A 11 -12.07 -16.52 -7.65
N LEU A 12 -12.09 -15.19 -7.46
CA LEU A 12 -12.13 -14.56 -6.15
C LEU A 12 -13.37 -14.95 -5.33
N GLY A 13 -14.53 -15.09 -5.99
CA GLY A 13 -15.76 -15.57 -5.36
C GLY A 13 -15.62 -16.98 -4.77
N ILE A 14 -14.96 -17.87 -5.50
CA ILE A 14 -14.67 -19.24 -5.04
C ILE A 14 -13.71 -19.21 -3.85
N VAL A 15 -12.64 -18.40 -3.91
CA VAL A 15 -11.68 -18.27 -2.80
C VAL A 15 -12.38 -17.82 -1.52
N ARG A 16 -13.27 -16.82 -1.60
CA ARG A 16 -14.03 -16.30 -0.45
C ARG A 16 -14.91 -17.37 0.23
N GLN A 17 -15.45 -18.31 -0.54
CA GLN A 17 -16.34 -19.35 -0.05
C GLN A 17 -15.59 -20.65 0.31
N SER A 18 -14.28 -20.69 0.14
CA SER A 18 -13.45 -21.86 0.39
C SER A 18 -12.62 -21.72 1.68
N PRO A 19 -12.13 -22.83 2.26
CA PRO A 19 -11.19 -22.79 3.38
C PRO A 19 -9.92 -21.95 3.13
N VAL A 20 -9.59 -21.69 1.86
CA VAL A 20 -8.45 -20.85 1.45
C VAL A 20 -8.60 -19.40 1.95
N SER A 21 -9.83 -18.90 2.19
CA SER A 21 -10.06 -17.57 2.74
C SER A 21 -9.37 -17.37 4.10
N GLY A 22 -9.27 -18.39 4.92
CA GLY A 22 -8.54 -18.34 6.20
C GLY A 22 -7.05 -18.12 6.03
N PHE A 23 -6.42 -18.67 5.00
CA PHE A 23 -4.98 -18.52 4.73
C PHE A 23 -4.64 -17.17 4.12
N THR A 24 -5.59 -16.54 3.44
CA THR A 24 -5.45 -15.16 2.94
C THR A 24 -5.74 -14.12 4.02
N GLN A 25 -6.06 -14.52 5.26
CA GLN A 25 -6.45 -13.64 6.36
C GLN A 25 -7.57 -12.66 5.96
N GLN A 26 -8.52 -13.13 5.15
CA GLN A 26 -9.63 -12.32 4.63
C GLN A 26 -9.20 -11.11 3.77
N VAL A 27 -7.92 -11.05 3.37
CA VAL A 27 -7.38 -9.97 2.52
C VAL A 27 -8.15 -9.84 1.21
N LEU A 28 -8.59 -10.96 0.66
CA LEU A 28 -9.30 -11.01 -0.62
C LEU A 28 -10.82 -10.81 -0.50
N ASP A 29 -11.38 -10.68 0.70
CA ASP A 29 -12.83 -10.55 0.88
C ASP A 29 -13.39 -9.28 0.22
N ARG A 30 -12.59 -8.22 0.18
CA ARG A 30 -12.94 -6.94 -0.45
C ARG A 30 -12.26 -6.72 -1.80
N ALA A 31 -11.49 -7.70 -2.27
CA ALA A 31 -10.78 -7.57 -3.53
C ALA A 31 -11.74 -7.47 -4.72
N GLN A 32 -11.42 -6.60 -5.64
CA GLN A 32 -12.11 -6.43 -6.92
C GLN A 32 -11.13 -6.72 -8.05
N ALA A 33 -11.59 -7.43 -9.07
CA ALA A 33 -10.76 -7.79 -10.20
C ALA A 33 -11.54 -7.75 -11.50
N ASN A 34 -10.85 -7.38 -12.57
CA ASN A 34 -11.35 -7.39 -13.93
C ASN A 34 -10.49 -8.31 -14.81
N GLY A 35 -11.07 -8.74 -15.93
CA GLY A 35 -10.40 -9.60 -16.91
C GLY A 35 -10.49 -11.08 -16.58
N ASN A 36 -9.95 -11.90 -17.50
CA ASN A 36 -9.96 -13.35 -17.40
C ASN A 36 -8.64 -13.87 -16.85
N ALA A 37 -8.70 -14.97 -16.13
CA ALA A 37 -7.54 -15.69 -15.61
C ALA A 37 -7.62 -17.17 -15.98
N GLY A 38 -6.46 -17.79 -16.19
CA GLY A 38 -6.33 -19.24 -16.28
C GLY A 38 -6.28 -19.84 -14.87
N LEU A 39 -7.01 -20.90 -14.64
CA LEU A 39 -6.97 -21.69 -13.40
C LEU A 39 -6.54 -23.10 -13.72
N HIS A 40 -5.51 -23.57 -13.05
CA HIS A 40 -5.16 -24.99 -12.96
C HIS A 40 -5.34 -25.43 -11.51
N LEU A 41 -6.13 -26.49 -11.31
CA LEU A 41 -6.50 -26.99 -9.98
C LEU A 41 -6.28 -28.49 -9.91
N LYS A 42 -5.56 -28.93 -8.89
CA LYS A 42 -5.40 -30.32 -8.53
C LYS A 42 -6.00 -30.57 -7.15
N LEU A 43 -6.95 -31.49 -7.09
CA LEU A 43 -7.62 -31.92 -5.86
C LEU A 43 -7.26 -33.38 -5.58
N ASP A 44 -6.83 -33.65 -4.37
CA ASP A 44 -6.68 -34.97 -3.81
C ASP A 44 -7.62 -35.10 -2.62
N LEU A 45 -8.71 -35.89 -2.83
CA LEU A 45 -9.81 -36.04 -1.88
C LEU A 45 -9.88 -37.50 -1.40
N PRO A 46 -9.17 -37.86 -0.33
CA PRO A 46 -9.26 -39.20 0.22
C PRO A 46 -10.65 -39.46 0.82
N VAL A 47 -11.41 -40.37 0.22
CA VAL A 47 -12.83 -40.63 0.53
C VAL A 47 -13.05 -40.99 2.01
N ASN A 48 -12.06 -41.58 2.68
CA ASN A 48 -12.16 -42.04 4.06
C ASN A 48 -11.62 -41.04 5.09
N ARG A 49 -10.98 -39.95 4.65
CA ARG A 49 -10.37 -38.93 5.53
C ARG A 49 -10.38 -37.58 4.82
N ILE A 50 -11.54 -36.93 4.79
CA ILE A 50 -11.74 -35.62 4.12
C ILE A 50 -10.82 -34.52 4.69
N GLU A 51 -10.44 -34.65 5.95
CA GLU A 51 -9.49 -33.76 6.62
C GLU A 51 -8.05 -33.84 6.06
N ASP A 52 -7.68 -34.91 5.40
CA ASP A 52 -6.41 -35.10 4.69
C ASP A 52 -6.46 -34.59 3.22
N SER A 53 -7.53 -33.91 2.83
CA SER A 53 -7.68 -33.36 1.47
C SER A 53 -6.58 -32.36 1.15
N ARG A 54 -6.00 -32.47 -0.04
CA ARG A 54 -4.98 -31.57 -0.54
C ARG A 54 -5.50 -30.81 -1.74
N VAL A 55 -5.23 -29.53 -1.75
CA VAL A 55 -5.60 -28.61 -2.82
C VAL A 55 -4.33 -27.92 -3.29
N GLU A 56 -3.98 -28.10 -4.54
CA GLU A 56 -2.92 -27.33 -5.19
C GLU A 56 -3.50 -26.63 -6.41
N GLY A 57 -3.19 -25.38 -6.57
CA GLY A 57 -3.66 -24.64 -7.73
C GLY A 57 -2.73 -23.51 -8.15
N ARG A 58 -2.94 -23.08 -9.39
CA ARG A 58 -2.24 -21.97 -9.98
C ARG A 58 -3.23 -21.09 -10.74
N VAL A 59 -3.21 -19.81 -10.44
CA VAL A 59 -3.93 -18.78 -11.20
C VAL A 59 -2.93 -18.05 -12.06
N SER A 60 -3.17 -18.01 -13.36
CA SER A 60 -2.35 -17.28 -14.34
C SER A 60 -3.09 -16.01 -14.76
N LEU A 61 -2.45 -14.86 -14.58
CA LEU A 61 -2.97 -13.54 -14.91
C LEU A 61 -2.36 -13.08 -16.24
N ALA A 62 -3.19 -12.55 -17.14
CA ALA A 62 -2.79 -12.13 -18.48
C ALA A 62 -3.00 -10.62 -18.70
N GLY A 63 -2.72 -9.80 -17.70
CA GLY A 63 -2.94 -8.35 -17.77
C GLY A 63 -4.23 -7.90 -17.09
N ASN A 64 -4.54 -8.50 -15.96
CA ASN A 64 -5.73 -8.19 -15.17
C ASN A 64 -5.55 -6.91 -14.35
N ASP A 65 -6.67 -6.24 -14.06
CA ASP A 65 -6.73 -5.18 -13.07
C ASP A 65 -7.22 -5.76 -11.75
N LEU A 66 -6.52 -5.44 -10.67
CA LEU A 66 -6.82 -5.96 -9.34
C LEU A 66 -6.72 -4.84 -8.30
N ARG A 67 -7.74 -4.70 -7.45
CA ARG A 67 -7.72 -3.86 -6.25
C ARG A 67 -7.95 -4.77 -5.04
N ILE A 68 -6.99 -4.80 -4.12
CA ILE A 68 -7.04 -5.71 -2.96
C ILE A 68 -8.06 -5.24 -1.92
N THR A 69 -8.02 -3.95 -1.59
CA THR A 69 -9.02 -3.28 -0.72
C THR A 69 -9.38 -1.92 -1.32
N PRO A 70 -10.50 -1.30 -0.94
CA PRO A 70 -10.84 0.06 -1.41
C PRO A 70 -9.72 1.08 -1.18
N ASP A 71 -8.97 0.95 -0.09
CA ASP A 71 -7.88 1.87 0.29
C ASP A 71 -6.53 1.53 -0.36
N THR A 72 -6.44 0.46 -1.17
CA THR A 72 -5.20 0.10 -1.89
C THR A 72 -5.25 0.62 -3.33
N PRO A 73 -4.10 0.96 -3.92
CA PRO A 73 -4.06 1.39 -5.31
C PRO A 73 -4.48 0.26 -6.25
N LEU A 74 -4.92 0.64 -7.43
CA LEU A 74 -5.18 -0.30 -8.51
C LEU A 74 -3.86 -0.92 -9.00
N LEU A 75 -3.78 -2.24 -8.99
CA LEU A 75 -2.74 -3.01 -9.64
C LEU A 75 -3.20 -3.26 -11.07
N GLY A 76 -2.76 -2.40 -11.99
CA GLY A 76 -3.19 -2.45 -13.38
C GLY A 76 -2.35 -3.40 -14.21
N GLN A 77 -2.97 -3.96 -15.25
CA GLN A 77 -2.31 -4.77 -16.28
C GLN A 77 -1.36 -5.84 -15.69
N ALA A 78 -1.78 -6.54 -14.66
CA ALA A 78 -0.96 -7.48 -13.90
C ALA A 78 -0.78 -8.83 -14.63
N PRO A 79 0.28 -9.06 -15.43
CA PRO A 79 0.68 -10.40 -15.79
C PRO A 79 1.43 -11.05 -14.63
N GLY A 80 1.17 -12.32 -14.41
CA GLY A 80 1.83 -13.05 -13.35
C GLY A 80 1.15 -14.37 -13.03
N ALA A 81 1.64 -15.02 -12.00
CA ALA A 81 1.03 -16.26 -11.52
C ALA A 81 0.99 -16.27 -9.99
N VAL A 82 -0.08 -16.82 -9.47
CA VAL A 82 -0.27 -17.10 -8.05
C VAL A 82 -0.44 -18.60 -7.88
N SER A 83 0.45 -19.24 -7.15
CA SER A 83 0.27 -20.62 -6.70
C SER A 83 -0.36 -20.61 -5.33
N PHE A 84 -1.26 -21.55 -5.07
CA PHE A 84 -1.91 -21.72 -3.77
C PHE A 84 -2.08 -23.18 -3.42
N SER A 85 -2.16 -23.45 -2.12
CA SER A 85 -2.44 -24.76 -1.55
C SER A 85 -3.36 -24.62 -0.34
N GLU A 86 -3.67 -25.71 0.33
CA GLU A 86 -4.37 -25.70 1.64
C GLU A 86 -3.56 -25.01 2.75
N THR A 87 -2.25 -24.77 2.55
CA THR A 87 -1.36 -24.13 3.53
C THR A 87 -1.07 -22.67 3.24
N GLY A 88 -1.43 -22.16 2.05
CA GLY A 88 -1.20 -20.79 1.71
C GLY A 88 -1.06 -20.47 0.23
N PHE A 89 -0.49 -19.31 -0.07
CA PHE A 89 -0.28 -18.87 -1.45
C PHE A 89 1.09 -18.20 -1.63
N THR A 90 1.55 -18.18 -2.89
CA THR A 90 2.77 -17.47 -3.31
C THR A 90 2.52 -16.73 -4.62
N ILE A 91 2.88 -15.47 -4.67
CA ILE A 91 2.91 -14.64 -5.88
C ILE A 91 4.33 -14.73 -6.47
N HIS A 92 4.41 -15.21 -7.71
CA HIS A 92 5.67 -15.37 -8.43
C HIS A 92 5.87 -14.17 -9.37
N ASP A 93 6.75 -13.23 -9.00
CA ASP A 93 7.23 -12.11 -9.83
C ASP A 93 6.15 -11.46 -10.71
N ALA A 94 5.01 -11.14 -10.12
CA ALA A 94 3.98 -10.42 -10.85
C ALA A 94 4.48 -9.02 -11.21
N ARG A 95 4.28 -8.62 -12.46
CA ARG A 95 4.51 -7.25 -12.90
C ARG A 95 3.18 -6.53 -12.91
N VAL A 96 3.17 -5.31 -12.42
CA VAL A 96 1.94 -4.51 -12.31
C VAL A 96 2.24 -3.08 -12.71
N HIS A 97 1.25 -2.41 -13.26
CA HIS A 97 1.30 -0.96 -13.41
C HIS A 97 0.75 -0.32 -12.12
N LEU A 98 1.60 0.45 -11.43
CA LEU A 98 1.29 0.99 -10.11
C LEU A 98 1.92 2.37 -9.92
N LEU A 99 1.14 3.36 -9.48
CA LEU A 99 1.59 4.75 -9.26
C LEU A 99 2.21 5.40 -10.50
N GLY A 100 1.70 5.06 -11.70
CA GLY A 100 2.16 5.61 -12.96
C GLY A 100 3.44 4.98 -13.51
N GLY A 101 3.94 3.89 -12.92
CA GLY A 101 5.11 3.17 -13.38
C GLY A 101 4.98 1.66 -13.25
N GLU A 102 5.98 0.95 -13.74
CA GLU A 102 6.06 -0.50 -13.55
C GLU A 102 6.52 -0.83 -12.14
N ALA A 103 5.94 -1.87 -11.57
CA ALA A 103 6.35 -2.45 -10.30
C ALA A 103 6.38 -3.99 -10.39
N ARG A 104 7.28 -4.59 -9.62
CA ARG A 104 7.33 -6.02 -9.38
C ARG A 104 6.73 -6.32 -8.02
N LEU A 105 5.87 -7.31 -7.96
CA LEU A 105 5.20 -7.76 -6.75
C LEU A 105 5.52 -9.24 -6.52
N ALA A 106 6.01 -9.57 -5.34
CA ALA A 106 6.30 -10.95 -4.92
C ALA A 106 5.94 -11.13 -3.44
N GLY A 107 5.75 -12.37 -3.01
CA GLY A 107 5.45 -12.72 -1.63
C GLY A 107 4.33 -13.71 -1.51
N GLY A 108 3.74 -13.81 -0.32
CA GLY A 108 2.67 -14.78 -0.06
C GLY A 108 2.45 -15.00 1.43
N SER A 109 1.77 -16.07 1.77
CA SER A 109 1.63 -16.52 3.14
C SER A 109 2.89 -17.21 3.64
N GLN A 110 3.27 -16.91 4.87
CA GLN A 110 4.38 -17.56 5.57
C GLN A 110 3.83 -18.33 6.76
N SER A 111 4.14 -19.61 6.84
CA SER A 111 3.78 -20.43 8.00
C SER A 111 4.62 -19.97 9.20
N SER A 112 3.95 -19.54 10.28
CA SER A 112 4.62 -19.32 11.57
C SER A 112 4.49 -20.56 12.42
N ALA A 113 5.58 -21.01 13.00
CA ALA A 113 5.57 -22.14 13.95
C ALA A 113 4.66 -21.78 15.14
N GLY A 114 3.45 -22.35 15.17
CA GLY A 114 2.47 -22.18 16.26
C GLY A 114 1.57 -20.93 16.20
N GLY A 115 1.57 -20.16 15.10
CA GLY A 115 0.73 -18.98 14.91
C GLY A 115 -0.10 -19.01 13.62
N ALA A 116 -1.04 -18.07 13.49
CA ALA A 116 -1.77 -17.87 12.24
C ALA A 116 -0.77 -17.52 11.11
N PRO A 117 -0.97 -17.99 9.88
CA PRO A 117 -0.09 -17.69 8.77
C PRO A 117 -0.02 -16.17 8.55
N ALA A 118 1.18 -15.63 8.46
CA ALA A 118 1.38 -14.23 8.15
C ALA A 118 1.45 -14.03 6.63
N VAL A 119 0.78 -13.01 6.13
CA VAL A 119 0.88 -12.63 4.71
C VAL A 119 1.86 -11.46 4.60
N GLN A 120 2.88 -11.62 3.77
CA GLN A 120 3.82 -10.56 3.46
C GLN A 120 4.03 -10.44 1.95
N LEU A 121 3.81 -9.24 1.44
CA LEU A 121 4.09 -8.88 0.05
C LEU A 121 5.21 -7.86 0.00
N ARG A 122 6.03 -7.92 -1.04
CA ARG A 122 7.07 -6.95 -1.35
C ARG A 122 6.82 -6.41 -2.74
N ALA A 123 6.86 -5.10 -2.86
CA ALA A 123 6.80 -4.41 -4.14
C ALA A 123 8.05 -3.56 -4.34
N SER A 124 8.52 -3.46 -5.57
CA SER A 124 9.57 -2.53 -5.97
C SER A 124 9.24 -1.98 -7.35
N GLY A 125 9.33 -0.67 -7.50
CA GLY A 125 8.91 -0.03 -8.75
C GLY A 125 9.30 1.44 -8.81
N THR A 126 8.74 2.13 -9.79
CA THR A 126 8.89 3.57 -9.99
C THR A 126 7.54 4.24 -9.86
N ALA A 127 7.45 5.29 -9.03
CA ALA A 127 6.30 6.15 -8.94
C ALA A 127 6.54 7.43 -9.74
N THR A 128 5.56 7.86 -10.52
CA THR A 128 5.60 9.13 -11.24
C THR A 128 4.72 10.17 -10.56
N ALA A 129 5.08 11.45 -10.69
CA ALA A 129 4.25 12.54 -10.18
C ALA A 129 2.83 12.50 -10.76
N GLU A 130 2.67 12.11 -12.02
CA GLU A 130 1.38 11.92 -12.67
C GLU A 130 0.58 10.80 -12.02
N GLY A 131 1.17 9.61 -11.89
CA GLY A 131 0.49 8.47 -11.25
C GLY A 131 0.13 8.71 -9.78
N LEU A 132 0.90 9.55 -9.08
CA LEU A 132 0.55 9.96 -7.71
C LEU A 132 -0.64 10.93 -7.66
N ARG A 133 -0.89 11.74 -8.71
CA ARG A 133 -2.08 12.60 -8.80
C ARG A 133 -3.37 11.80 -8.91
N ASP A 134 -3.30 10.62 -9.50
CA ASP A 134 -4.46 9.75 -9.73
C ASP A 134 -4.85 8.93 -8.49
N THR A 135 -4.12 9.07 -7.37
CA THR A 135 -4.40 8.37 -6.11
C THR A 135 -5.43 9.11 -5.25
N ALA A 136 -6.64 9.34 -5.78
CA ALA A 136 -7.67 10.18 -5.14
C ALA A 136 -7.97 9.82 -3.67
N ASP A 137 -7.89 8.54 -3.33
CA ASP A 137 -8.19 8.03 -1.99
C ASP A 137 -7.08 8.29 -0.96
N TRP A 138 -5.92 8.85 -1.39
CA TRP A 138 -4.74 9.04 -0.55
C TRP A 138 -4.45 10.52 -0.23
N ALA A 139 -5.50 11.31 0.01
CA ALA A 139 -5.31 12.71 0.42
C ALA A 139 -4.36 12.79 1.65
N PRO A 140 -3.41 13.74 1.68
CA PRO A 140 -3.22 14.87 0.75
C PRO A 140 -2.26 14.60 -0.43
N LEU A 141 -1.88 13.35 -0.69
CA LEU A 141 -0.85 13.00 -1.66
C LEU A 141 -1.12 13.54 -3.09
N PRO A 142 -2.35 13.45 -3.67
CA PRO A 142 -2.62 14.00 -4.99
C PRO A 142 -2.40 15.51 -5.06
N ALA A 143 -2.70 16.23 -3.99
CA ALA A 143 -2.49 17.67 -3.92
C ALA A 143 -0.99 18.01 -3.98
N ILE A 144 -0.17 17.32 -3.17
CA ILE A 144 1.29 17.47 -3.19
C ILE A 144 1.85 17.07 -4.56
N ALA A 145 1.34 15.99 -5.16
CA ALA A 145 1.78 15.51 -6.46
C ALA A 145 1.50 16.50 -7.62
N ARG A 146 0.52 17.41 -7.47
CA ARG A 146 0.33 18.52 -8.43
C ARG A 146 1.51 19.49 -8.46
N ARG A 147 2.22 19.64 -7.35
CA ARG A 147 3.44 20.42 -7.22
C ARG A 147 4.72 19.59 -7.45
N ALA A 148 4.59 18.33 -7.86
CA ALA A 148 5.71 17.46 -8.15
C ALA A 148 5.85 17.19 -9.65
N SER A 149 7.07 16.85 -10.07
CA SER A 149 7.41 16.42 -11.42
C SER A 149 8.48 15.33 -11.39
N GLY A 150 8.57 14.55 -12.48
CA GLY A 150 9.51 13.46 -12.59
C GLY A 150 9.03 12.16 -11.94
N SER A 151 9.97 11.30 -11.57
CA SER A 151 9.69 9.97 -11.02
C SER A 151 10.77 9.55 -10.03
N ALA A 152 10.42 8.65 -9.11
CA ALA A 152 11.36 8.08 -8.15
C ALA A 152 11.13 6.58 -7.94
N ALA A 153 12.21 5.84 -7.72
CA ALA A 153 12.13 4.44 -7.34
C ALA A 153 11.61 4.29 -5.90
N TYR A 154 10.83 3.25 -5.64
CA TYR A 154 10.37 2.92 -4.30
C TYR A 154 10.45 1.43 -4.02
N GLN A 155 10.46 1.09 -2.74
CA GLN A 155 10.25 -0.25 -2.24
C GLN A 155 9.11 -0.23 -1.22
N ALA A 156 8.27 -1.25 -1.23
CA ALA A 156 7.19 -1.41 -0.27
C ALA A 156 7.17 -2.82 0.31
N VAL A 157 6.88 -2.90 1.60
CA VAL A 157 6.58 -4.14 2.31
C VAL A 157 5.17 -3.99 2.86
N ILE A 158 4.31 -4.93 2.52
CA ILE A 158 2.91 -4.94 2.90
C ILE A 158 2.68 -6.23 3.69
N GLY A 159 2.44 -6.10 4.99
CA GLY A 159 1.96 -7.16 5.84
C GLY A 159 0.45 -7.07 6.00
N PHE A 160 -0.19 -8.16 6.38
CA PHE A 160 -1.61 -8.14 6.70
C PHE A 160 -1.82 -8.72 8.10
N ARG A 161 -2.69 -8.06 8.87
CA ARG A 161 -3.08 -8.49 10.20
C ARG A 161 -4.60 -8.35 10.34
N ALA A 162 -5.27 -9.48 10.55
CA ALA A 162 -6.74 -9.51 10.62
C ALA A 162 -7.42 -8.81 9.42
N GLY A 163 -6.92 -9.06 8.21
CA GLY A 163 -7.44 -8.47 6.98
C GLY A 163 -7.08 -6.99 6.73
N GLN A 164 -6.34 -6.36 7.64
CA GLN A 164 -5.92 -4.96 7.53
C GLN A 164 -4.45 -4.87 7.12
N PRO A 165 -4.09 -3.99 6.18
CA PRO A 165 -2.72 -3.84 5.73
C PRO A 165 -1.88 -3.03 6.72
N ASP A 166 -0.67 -3.52 7.01
CA ASP A 166 0.44 -2.78 7.58
C ASP A 166 1.42 -2.50 6.44
N VAL A 167 1.71 -1.24 6.15
CA VAL A 167 2.50 -0.85 4.98
C VAL A 167 3.73 -0.08 5.41
N LEU A 168 4.88 -0.46 4.85
CA LEU A 168 6.12 0.31 4.89
C LEU A 168 6.54 0.63 3.47
N VAL A 169 6.71 1.91 3.14
CA VAL A 169 7.29 2.36 1.86
C VAL A 169 8.56 3.14 2.12
N THR A 170 9.58 2.86 1.32
CA THR A 170 10.86 3.60 1.34
C THR A 170 11.23 4.05 -0.07
N SER A 171 11.85 5.22 -0.17
CA SER A 171 12.40 5.81 -1.40
C SER A 171 13.53 6.76 -1.03
N ASP A 172 14.39 7.10 -1.96
CA ASP A 172 15.32 8.22 -1.82
C ASP A 172 14.81 9.48 -2.52
N LEU A 173 13.65 9.40 -3.17
CA LEU A 173 12.99 10.44 -3.94
C LEU A 173 13.89 11.08 -5.02
N ARG A 174 14.99 10.45 -5.41
CA ARG A 174 15.85 10.94 -6.49
C ARG A 174 15.13 10.81 -7.82
N GLY A 175 15.16 11.86 -8.63
CA GLY A 175 14.44 11.94 -9.90
C GLY A 175 13.08 12.63 -9.80
N MET A 176 12.55 12.83 -8.59
CA MET A 176 11.30 13.56 -8.36
C MET A 176 11.61 14.93 -7.76
N ALA A 177 11.19 16.00 -8.43
CA ALA A 177 11.21 17.35 -7.92
C ALA A 177 9.89 17.71 -7.21
N VAL A 178 9.96 18.57 -6.22
CA VAL A 178 8.79 19.13 -5.52
C VAL A 178 8.92 20.65 -5.48
N ASP A 179 7.95 21.33 -6.07
CA ASP A 179 7.85 22.78 -6.14
C ASP A 179 6.98 23.31 -4.99
N LEU A 180 7.56 23.32 -3.82
CA LEU A 180 6.99 23.91 -2.60
C LEU A 180 7.97 24.98 -2.07
N PRO A 181 7.49 25.94 -1.26
CA PRO A 181 8.39 26.90 -0.62
C PRO A 181 9.39 26.21 0.33
N ALA A 182 10.54 26.85 0.53
CA ALA A 182 11.50 26.38 1.53
C ALA A 182 10.85 26.20 2.93
N PRO A 183 11.20 25.13 3.67
CA PRO A 183 12.29 24.19 3.41
C PRO A 183 11.87 22.94 2.62
N LEU A 184 10.65 22.88 2.04
CA LEU A 184 10.13 21.72 1.34
C LEU A 184 10.37 21.73 -0.18
N ALA A 185 11.06 22.74 -0.71
CA ALA A 185 11.53 22.75 -2.09
C ALA A 185 12.58 21.66 -2.31
N LYS A 186 12.31 20.74 -3.24
CA LYS A 186 13.20 19.62 -3.54
C LYS A 186 13.57 19.59 -5.03
N PRO A 187 14.84 19.78 -5.41
CA PRO A 187 15.27 19.54 -6.77
C PRO A 187 15.32 18.05 -7.11
N ALA A 188 15.21 17.72 -8.41
CA ALA A 188 15.10 16.34 -8.86
C ALA A 188 16.33 15.48 -8.51
N ASP A 189 17.52 16.04 -8.59
CA ASP A 189 18.79 15.37 -8.34
C ASP A 189 19.10 15.13 -6.85
N ALA A 190 18.44 15.87 -5.94
CA ALA A 190 18.63 15.69 -4.51
C ALA A 190 18.03 14.37 -4.02
N ALA A 191 18.80 13.62 -3.25
CA ALA A 191 18.29 12.44 -2.56
C ALA A 191 17.69 12.85 -1.21
N TRP A 192 16.38 12.64 -1.06
CA TRP A 192 15.66 12.82 0.20
C TRP A 192 15.08 11.48 0.64
N PRO A 193 15.68 10.81 1.64
CA PRO A 193 15.12 9.59 2.17
C PRO A 193 13.67 9.79 2.62
N LEU A 194 12.77 8.99 2.05
CA LEU A 194 11.37 8.90 2.43
C LEU A 194 11.14 7.59 3.16
N ARG A 195 10.44 7.65 4.27
CA ARG A 195 9.87 6.51 4.97
C ARG A 195 8.40 6.80 5.28
N TYR A 196 7.52 5.97 4.76
CA TYR A 196 6.09 5.98 5.07
C TYR A 196 5.74 4.69 5.79
N GLU A 197 4.99 4.80 6.86
CA GLU A 197 4.46 3.67 7.62
C GLU A 197 2.97 3.86 7.89
N SER A 198 2.22 2.79 7.70
CA SER A 198 0.85 2.72 8.18
C SER A 198 0.62 1.41 8.91
N ALA A 199 -0.09 1.45 10.01
CA ALA A 199 -0.43 0.27 10.81
C ALA A 199 -1.75 0.47 11.55
N GLN A 200 -2.48 -0.62 11.73
CA GLN A 200 -3.66 -0.64 12.59
C GLN A 200 -3.27 -0.66 14.06
N LEU A 201 -3.93 0.14 14.86
CA LEU A 201 -3.80 0.12 16.32
C LEU A 201 -4.78 -0.88 16.92
N ASN A 202 -4.24 -1.97 17.46
CA ASN A 202 -5.03 -3.05 18.02
C ASN A 202 -6.10 -2.54 19.01
N GLY A 203 -7.34 -2.98 18.83
CA GLY A 203 -8.47 -2.71 19.75
C GLY A 203 -9.01 -1.28 19.79
N SER A 204 -8.41 -0.34 19.02
CA SER A 204 -8.80 1.08 19.06
C SER A 204 -9.72 1.52 17.92
N GLY A 205 -9.88 0.70 16.88
CA GLY A 205 -10.56 1.10 15.64
C GLY A 205 -9.86 2.23 14.89
N ARG A 206 -8.58 2.46 15.15
CA ARG A 206 -7.77 3.52 14.53
C ARG A 206 -6.60 2.97 13.74
N SER A 207 -6.23 3.68 12.70
CA SER A 207 -5.00 3.48 11.94
C SER A 207 -4.00 4.59 12.26
N ARG A 208 -2.75 4.23 12.44
CA ARG A 208 -1.65 5.17 12.61
C ARG A 208 -0.88 5.30 11.30
N PHE A 209 -0.53 6.51 10.97
CA PHE A 209 0.26 6.86 9.80
C PHE A 209 1.46 7.69 10.21
N ARG A 210 2.60 7.42 9.59
CA ARG A 210 3.81 8.20 9.77
C ARG A 210 4.53 8.38 8.43
N VAL A 211 4.96 9.60 8.19
CA VAL A 211 5.78 9.99 7.03
C VAL A 211 7.00 10.73 7.55
N ASP A 212 8.17 10.26 7.18
CA ASP A 212 9.44 10.94 7.41
C ASP A 212 10.08 11.22 6.04
N VAL A 213 10.43 12.46 5.76
CA VAL A 213 11.10 12.87 4.51
C VAL A 213 12.37 13.63 4.86
N ALA A 214 13.49 12.96 4.70
CA ALA A 214 14.81 13.45 5.10
C ALA A 214 14.78 14.01 6.53
N ASP A 215 15.43 15.12 6.77
CA ASP A 215 15.32 15.95 7.98
C ASP A 215 14.41 17.18 7.78
N GLN A 216 13.56 17.16 6.73
CA GLN A 216 12.75 18.31 6.33
C GLN A 216 11.29 18.19 6.75
N LEU A 217 10.73 16.98 6.79
CA LEU A 217 9.33 16.77 7.11
C LEU A 217 9.13 15.50 7.95
N VAL A 218 8.37 15.63 9.03
CA VAL A 218 7.73 14.49 9.72
C VAL A 218 6.25 14.79 9.85
N ALA A 219 5.42 13.83 9.48
CA ALA A 219 4.00 13.85 9.78
C ALA A 219 3.60 12.53 10.46
N ALA A 220 2.89 12.63 11.57
CA ALA A 220 2.31 11.46 12.22
C ALA A 220 0.87 11.77 12.61
N TYR A 221 -0.05 10.87 12.31
CA TYR A 221 -1.46 11.07 12.64
C TYR A 221 -2.18 9.74 12.87
N GLU A 222 -3.27 9.81 13.60
CA GLU A 222 -4.20 8.71 13.79
C GLU A 222 -5.53 9.06 13.14
N ARG A 223 -6.06 8.12 12.38
CA ARG A 223 -7.33 8.24 11.67
C ARG A 223 -8.29 7.17 12.20
N ASP A 224 -9.52 7.54 12.43
CA ASP A 224 -10.59 6.61 12.72
C ASP A 224 -10.90 5.76 11.48
N ALA A 225 -10.89 4.44 11.64
CA ALA A 225 -11.02 3.51 10.50
C ALA A 225 -12.43 3.50 9.91
N ALA A 226 -13.47 3.80 10.71
CA ALA A 226 -14.86 3.79 10.26
C ALA A 226 -15.24 5.09 9.53
N SER A 227 -14.86 6.25 10.08
CA SER A 227 -15.21 7.56 9.54
C SER A 227 -14.16 8.11 8.56
N GLY A 228 -12.94 7.57 8.55
CA GLY A 228 -11.82 8.10 7.78
C GLY A 228 -11.28 9.45 8.28
N ARG A 229 -11.80 9.99 9.39
CA ARG A 229 -11.41 11.31 9.91
C ARG A 229 -10.14 11.24 10.74
N VAL A 230 -9.28 12.25 10.57
CA VAL A 230 -8.10 12.42 11.44
C VAL A 230 -8.57 12.76 12.86
N ALA A 231 -8.22 11.91 13.81
CA ALA A 231 -8.55 12.11 15.23
C ALA A 231 -7.52 13.02 15.91
N ARG A 232 -6.26 12.82 15.61
CA ARG A 232 -5.13 13.60 16.11
C ARG A 232 -3.92 13.47 15.20
N GLY A 233 -3.06 14.47 15.19
CA GLY A 233 -1.88 14.47 14.35
C GLY A 233 -0.86 15.52 14.73
N VAL A 234 0.33 15.35 14.22
CA VAL A 234 1.42 16.30 14.35
C VAL A 234 2.18 16.38 13.04
N ILE A 235 2.55 17.58 12.64
CA ILE A 235 3.37 17.86 11.47
C ILE A 235 4.56 18.69 11.93
N GLY A 236 5.76 18.24 11.64
CA GLY A 236 7.00 18.97 11.87
C GLY A 236 7.68 19.28 10.55
N VAL A 237 8.04 20.52 10.32
CA VAL A 237 8.72 21.00 9.12
C VAL A 237 10.03 21.66 9.51
N GLY A 238 11.12 21.24 8.86
CA GLY A 238 12.48 21.73 9.08
C GLY A 238 13.33 20.87 10.01
N PRO A 239 14.66 21.07 10.02
CA PRO A 239 15.64 20.08 10.53
C PRO A 239 15.59 19.82 12.03
N GLN A 240 15.03 20.69 12.83
CA GLN A 240 14.93 20.49 14.29
C GLN A 240 13.54 19.99 14.74
N ALA A 241 12.64 19.77 13.82
CA ALA A 241 11.29 19.32 14.13
C ALA A 241 11.18 17.80 14.41
N MET A 242 12.29 17.08 14.34
CA MET A 242 12.34 15.67 14.01
C MET A 242 12.11 14.63 15.10
N PRO A 243 12.74 14.54 16.26
CA PRO A 243 12.75 13.21 16.89
C PRO A 243 11.62 12.90 17.86
N GLN A 244 10.89 13.88 18.39
CA GLN A 244 9.99 13.65 19.54
C GLN A 244 8.65 14.41 19.41
N LEU A 245 8.00 14.25 18.28
CA LEU A 245 6.66 14.81 18.13
C LEU A 245 5.65 13.86 18.79
N ALA A 246 5.36 14.08 20.06
CA ALA A 246 4.23 13.43 20.71
C ALA A 246 2.93 13.89 20.05
N LEU A 247 2.06 12.91 19.76
CA LEU A 247 0.71 13.23 19.27
C LEU A 247 -0.08 13.99 20.35
N PRO A 248 -0.80 15.06 19.98
CA PRO A 248 -1.70 15.73 20.91
C PRO A 248 -2.87 14.81 21.32
N ASP A 249 -3.60 15.16 22.35
CA ASP A 249 -4.79 14.40 22.76
C ASP A 249 -5.89 14.44 21.69
N SER A 250 -6.01 15.56 20.97
CA SER A 250 -6.94 15.76 19.86
C SER A 250 -6.46 16.82 18.90
N GLY A 251 -7.00 16.83 17.66
CA GLY A 251 -6.67 17.82 16.65
C GLY A 251 -5.30 17.61 16.02
N VAL A 252 -4.85 18.58 15.21
CA VAL A 252 -3.57 18.54 14.51
C VAL A 252 -2.72 19.72 14.93
N VAL A 253 -1.47 19.46 15.32
CA VAL A 253 -0.48 20.49 15.67
C VAL A 253 0.59 20.52 14.58
N ALA A 254 0.82 21.70 14.01
CA ALA A 254 1.94 21.95 13.10
C ALA A 254 3.06 22.69 13.84
N ARG A 255 4.30 22.27 13.63
CA ARG A 255 5.52 22.91 14.12
C ARG A 255 6.44 23.19 12.95
N LEU A 256 6.75 24.45 12.76
CA LEU A 256 7.64 24.90 11.72
C LEU A 256 8.95 25.41 12.35
N HIS A 257 10.06 24.86 11.89
CA HIS A 257 11.39 25.34 12.25
C HIS A 257 12.15 25.69 10.96
N THR A 258 12.22 26.96 10.66
CA THR A 258 12.93 27.48 9.48
C THR A 258 13.58 28.82 9.84
N PRO A 259 14.80 29.07 9.37
CA PRO A 259 15.48 30.37 9.62
C PRO A 259 14.76 31.52 8.90
N ARG A 260 14.02 31.23 7.86
CA ARG A 260 13.27 32.24 7.09
C ARG A 260 11.97 31.60 6.59
N LEU A 261 10.86 32.30 6.81
CA LEU A 261 9.55 31.94 6.30
C LEU A 261 9.11 32.98 5.26
N ASP A 262 8.87 32.54 4.04
CA ASP A 262 8.18 33.32 3.02
C ASP A 262 6.68 33.08 3.16
N ALA A 263 6.01 33.97 3.88
CA ALA A 263 4.59 33.80 4.22
C ALA A 263 3.69 33.89 2.98
N GLU A 264 4.04 34.75 2.01
CA GLU A 264 3.26 34.90 0.77
C GLU A 264 3.34 33.65 -0.10
N ALA A 265 4.54 33.11 -0.32
CA ALA A 265 4.75 31.87 -1.06
C ALA A 265 4.07 30.67 -0.39
N TRP A 266 4.05 30.61 0.96
CA TRP A 266 3.35 29.55 1.68
C TRP A 266 1.83 29.70 1.64
N ASP A 267 1.28 30.91 1.68
CA ASP A 267 -0.16 31.15 1.53
C ASP A 267 -0.65 30.69 0.15
N GLU A 268 0.09 31.05 -0.90
CA GLU A 268 -0.20 30.60 -2.27
C GLU A 268 -0.12 29.05 -2.39
N ALA A 269 0.94 28.45 -1.82
CA ALA A 269 1.11 27.00 -1.86
C ALA A 269 -0.02 26.28 -1.11
N LEU A 270 -0.39 26.71 0.09
CA LEU A 270 -1.46 26.13 0.89
C LEU A 270 -2.83 26.28 0.22
N THR A 271 -3.11 27.45 -0.36
CA THR A 271 -4.33 27.66 -1.16
C THR A 271 -4.39 26.70 -2.35
N SER A 272 -3.28 26.50 -3.05
CA SER A 272 -3.21 25.54 -4.17
C SER A 272 -3.34 24.08 -3.74
N LEU A 273 -2.92 23.73 -2.53
CA LEU A 273 -2.97 22.36 -2.02
C LEU A 273 -4.33 21.98 -1.43
N PHE A 274 -5.04 22.92 -0.82
CA PHE A 274 -6.22 22.65 0.02
C PHE A 274 -7.44 23.52 -0.31
N GLY A 275 -7.31 24.50 -1.22
CA GLY A 275 -8.35 25.44 -1.66
C GLY A 275 -9.27 24.97 -2.80
#